data_e7e0d2b53e0f3bfba1103285ed0b2326
#
_entry.id   e7e0d2b53e0f3bfba1103285ed0b2326
#
_cell.length_a   1.000
_cell.length_b   1.000
_cell.length_c   1.000
_cell.angle_alpha   90.00
_cell.angle_beta   90.00
_cell.angle_gamma   90.00
#
_symmetry.space_group_name_H-M   'P 1'
#
loop_
_entity.id
_entity.type
_entity.pdbx_description
1 polymer ?
#
loop_
_entity_poly.entity_id
_entity_poly.type
_entity_poly.pdbx_seq_one_letter_code
_entity_poly.pdbx_strand_id
1 'polypeptide(L)'
;MTETKYSAVIIAKNDESTIGECILAMQKLTNDILIVLDDRSDDNTENICLQHGVRLIKKTWEGYSGNKNFGADHGKNDWILCPDADEVFDDVLIQKLKEINPKDDQVYEMNRLTYFMKTAVKHSGWFPDWNIRLYNKKSMRWNDNLVHESLESTYPLRRQRLSGIVRHYSFRDENHMKEKYDIYAKLRANEWIKANKRPSIFKMWFGPYFRFVRTFILKLGFLDGKTGYTIAKNDFILKRKEIYYWRQFPKSASNVQ
;
A
#
# COMPACT_ATOMS: atom_id res chain seq x y z
N MET A 1 -2.41 15.61 -30.10
CA MET A 1 -2.46 14.68 -28.96
C MET A 1 -1.25 15.00 -28.10
N THR A 2 -1.42 15.45 -26.86
CA THR A 2 -0.30 15.67 -25.94
C THR A 2 0.38 14.33 -25.72
N GLU A 3 1.68 14.26 -25.96
CA GLU A 3 2.51 13.09 -25.74
C GLU A 3 2.35 12.64 -24.28
N THR A 4 1.95 11.38 -24.07
CA THR A 4 1.72 10.85 -22.73
C THR A 4 3.06 10.67 -22.02
N LYS A 5 3.27 11.41 -20.92
CA LYS A 5 4.55 11.40 -20.18
C LYS A 5 4.74 10.17 -19.31
N TYR A 6 3.65 9.43 -19.01
CA TYR A 6 3.61 8.40 -17.97
C TYR A 6 3.12 7.07 -18.51
N SER A 7 3.63 5.97 -17.93
CA SER A 7 2.97 4.67 -17.92
C SER A 7 2.37 4.43 -16.54
N ALA A 8 1.08 4.15 -16.46
CA ALA A 8 0.45 3.73 -15.22
C ALA A 8 0.58 2.21 -15.09
N VAL A 9 1.23 1.75 -14.04
CA VAL A 9 1.44 0.34 -13.73
C VAL A 9 0.72 0.00 -12.44
N ILE A 10 -0.27 -0.87 -12.53
CA ILE A 10 -1.13 -1.28 -11.42
C ILE A 10 -0.99 -2.78 -11.24
N ILE A 11 -0.62 -3.23 -10.06
CA ILE A 11 -0.67 -4.65 -9.68
C ILE A 11 -2.02 -4.93 -9.03
N ALA A 12 -2.68 -6.01 -9.40
CA ALA A 12 -4.03 -6.31 -8.95
C ALA A 12 -4.23 -7.79 -8.62
N LYS A 13 -5.06 -8.05 -7.61
CA LYS A 13 -5.59 -9.36 -7.25
C LYS A 13 -6.89 -9.20 -6.48
N ASN A 14 -8.00 -9.69 -7.06
CA ASN A 14 -9.32 -9.64 -6.42
C ASN A 14 -9.72 -8.22 -5.99
N ASP A 15 -9.60 -7.28 -6.93
CA ASP A 15 -9.85 -5.85 -6.73
C ASP A 15 -11.08 -5.33 -7.51
N GLU A 16 -12.05 -6.21 -7.82
CA GLU A 16 -13.25 -5.88 -8.60
C GLU A 16 -14.00 -4.65 -8.09
N SER A 17 -13.93 -4.39 -6.78
CA SER A 17 -14.65 -3.29 -6.16
C SER A 17 -14.02 -1.91 -6.35
N THR A 18 -12.75 -1.83 -6.76
CA THR A 18 -11.96 -0.58 -6.75
C THR A 18 -11.19 -0.32 -8.04
N ILE A 19 -10.79 -1.38 -8.75
CA ILE A 19 -9.91 -1.28 -9.92
C ILE A 19 -10.49 -0.37 -11.02
N GLY A 20 -11.81 -0.37 -11.22
CA GLY A 20 -12.47 0.46 -12.22
C GLY A 20 -12.27 1.96 -11.98
N GLU A 21 -12.44 2.43 -10.74
CA GLU A 21 -12.22 3.83 -10.38
C GLU A 21 -10.74 4.21 -10.48
N CYS A 22 -9.83 3.30 -10.11
CA CYS A 22 -8.40 3.48 -10.27
C CYS A 22 -8.03 3.68 -11.74
N ILE A 23 -8.51 2.81 -12.65
CA ILE A 23 -8.29 2.92 -14.09
C ILE A 23 -8.84 4.25 -14.64
N LEU A 24 -10.06 4.64 -14.29
CA LEU A 24 -10.66 5.90 -14.72
C LEU A 24 -9.84 7.12 -14.30
N ALA A 25 -9.27 7.10 -13.09
CA ALA A 25 -8.37 8.17 -12.66
C ALA A 25 -7.08 8.20 -13.49
N MET A 26 -6.49 7.05 -13.82
CA MET A 26 -5.28 6.96 -14.65
C MET A 26 -5.54 7.35 -16.11
N GLN A 27 -6.70 7.04 -16.68
CA GLN A 27 -7.08 7.43 -18.04
C GLN A 27 -7.12 8.97 -18.22
N LYS A 28 -7.30 9.73 -17.14
CA LYS A 28 -7.17 11.21 -17.19
C LYS A 28 -5.73 11.70 -17.38
N LEU A 29 -4.72 10.83 -17.17
CA LEU A 29 -3.29 11.15 -17.18
C LEU A 29 -2.52 10.52 -18.34
N THR A 30 -2.90 9.31 -18.75
CA THR A 30 -2.15 8.54 -19.75
C THR A 30 -3.03 7.54 -20.49
N ASN A 31 -2.60 7.22 -21.72
CA ASN A 31 -3.16 6.13 -22.53
C ASN A 31 -2.37 4.81 -22.36
N ASP A 32 -1.24 4.83 -21.66
CA ASP A 32 -0.45 3.63 -21.40
C ASP A 32 -0.72 3.16 -19.96
N ILE A 33 -1.77 2.37 -19.81
CA ILE A 33 -2.16 1.75 -18.56
C ILE A 33 -1.94 0.24 -18.67
N LEU A 34 -1.14 -0.31 -17.77
CA LEU A 34 -0.83 -1.72 -17.68
C LEU A 34 -1.27 -2.28 -16.33
N ILE A 35 -2.11 -3.29 -16.38
CA ILE A 35 -2.48 -4.08 -15.21
C ILE A 35 -1.64 -5.35 -15.19
N VAL A 36 -0.92 -5.59 -14.10
CA VAL A 36 -0.25 -6.86 -13.80
C VAL A 36 -1.19 -7.62 -12.86
N LEU A 37 -1.95 -8.56 -13.41
CA LEU A 37 -2.95 -9.31 -12.67
C LEU A 37 -2.34 -10.62 -12.13
N ASP A 38 -2.48 -10.88 -10.83
CA ASP A 38 -2.16 -12.20 -10.25
C ASP A 38 -2.98 -13.28 -10.97
N ASP A 39 -2.33 -14.31 -11.49
CA ASP A 39 -2.97 -15.42 -12.21
C ASP A 39 -3.98 -16.23 -11.37
N ARG A 40 -3.95 -16.03 -10.04
CA ARG A 40 -4.91 -16.60 -9.06
C ARG A 40 -6.05 -15.65 -8.72
N SER A 41 -6.22 -14.55 -9.47
CA SER A 41 -7.40 -13.69 -9.32
C SER A 41 -8.63 -14.41 -9.83
N ASP A 42 -9.67 -14.51 -9.02
CA ASP A 42 -10.85 -15.34 -9.25
C ASP A 42 -12.19 -14.56 -9.18
N ASP A 43 -12.11 -13.23 -9.06
CA ASP A 43 -13.24 -12.32 -9.10
C ASP A 43 -13.39 -11.64 -10.48
N ASN A 44 -14.24 -10.61 -10.57
CA ASN A 44 -14.50 -9.92 -11.83
C ASN A 44 -13.44 -8.89 -12.24
N THR A 45 -12.29 -8.81 -11.54
CA THR A 45 -11.23 -7.83 -11.81
C THR A 45 -10.77 -7.85 -13.26
N GLU A 46 -10.53 -9.03 -13.84
CA GLU A 46 -10.08 -9.18 -15.23
C GLU A 46 -11.08 -8.57 -16.23
N ASN A 47 -12.36 -8.94 -16.10
CA ASN A 47 -13.39 -8.44 -17.00
C ASN A 47 -13.54 -6.93 -16.93
N ILE A 48 -13.42 -6.32 -15.73
CA ILE A 48 -13.46 -4.86 -15.57
C ILE A 48 -12.29 -4.22 -16.32
N CYS A 49 -11.07 -4.76 -16.18
CA CYS A 49 -9.91 -4.25 -16.90
C CYS A 49 -10.10 -4.29 -18.44
N LEU A 50 -10.62 -5.41 -18.95
CA LEU A 50 -10.88 -5.57 -20.38
C LEU A 50 -11.95 -4.60 -20.89
N GLN A 51 -13.03 -4.36 -20.12
CA GLN A 51 -14.07 -3.37 -20.45
C GLN A 51 -13.53 -1.94 -20.54
N HIS A 52 -12.51 -1.59 -19.74
CA HIS A 52 -11.84 -0.29 -19.80
C HIS A 52 -10.80 -0.19 -20.93
N GLY A 53 -10.54 -1.27 -21.68
CA GLY A 53 -9.61 -1.28 -22.81
C GLY A 53 -8.15 -1.07 -22.43
N VAL A 54 -7.75 -1.40 -21.21
CA VAL A 54 -6.37 -1.27 -20.73
C VAL A 54 -5.56 -2.53 -21.06
N ARG A 55 -4.23 -2.38 -21.10
CA ARG A 55 -3.34 -3.54 -21.25
C ARG A 55 -3.35 -4.39 -19.98
N LEU A 56 -3.43 -5.70 -20.14
CA LEU A 56 -3.44 -6.64 -19.02
C LEU A 56 -2.44 -7.76 -19.29
N ILE A 57 -1.61 -8.07 -18.29
CA ILE A 57 -0.70 -9.22 -18.29
C ILE A 57 -0.96 -10.03 -17.04
N LYS A 58 -1.32 -11.31 -17.22
CA LYS A 58 -1.40 -12.26 -16.11
C LYS A 58 -0.01 -12.75 -15.73
N LYS A 59 0.29 -12.77 -14.44
CA LYS A 59 1.58 -13.17 -13.91
C LYS A 59 1.42 -13.86 -12.56
N THR A 60 2.16 -14.93 -12.37
CA THR A 60 2.28 -15.55 -11.06
C THR A 60 2.90 -14.57 -10.06
N TRP A 61 2.34 -14.51 -8.87
CA TRP A 61 2.74 -13.58 -7.83
C TRP A 61 4.17 -13.84 -7.33
N GLU A 62 5.07 -12.90 -7.52
CA GLU A 62 6.46 -12.92 -7.06
C GLU A 62 6.74 -11.86 -5.97
N GLY A 63 5.73 -11.44 -5.25
CA GLY A 63 5.81 -10.34 -4.29
C GLY A 63 5.50 -8.98 -4.93
N TYR A 64 5.29 -7.98 -4.10
CA TYR A 64 4.92 -6.65 -4.57
C TYR A 64 6.00 -6.02 -5.45
N SER A 65 7.26 -6.04 -4.98
CA SER A 65 8.39 -5.46 -5.71
C SER A 65 8.61 -6.13 -7.06
N GLY A 66 8.59 -7.46 -7.11
CA GLY A 66 8.76 -8.23 -8.34
C GLY A 66 7.70 -7.89 -9.38
N ASN A 67 6.42 -7.82 -8.96
CA ASN A 67 5.33 -7.48 -9.86
C ASN A 67 5.32 -6.00 -10.28
N LYS A 68 5.70 -5.06 -9.38
CA LYS A 68 5.87 -3.64 -9.73
C LYS A 68 7.02 -3.43 -10.72
N ASN A 69 8.16 -4.08 -10.51
CA ASN A 69 9.30 -4.03 -11.44
C ASN A 69 8.94 -4.62 -12.80
N PHE A 70 8.31 -5.80 -12.81
CA PHE A 70 7.83 -6.42 -14.03
C PHE A 70 6.91 -5.48 -14.82
N GLY A 71 5.93 -4.88 -14.16
CA GLY A 71 5.03 -3.92 -14.79
C GLY A 71 5.76 -2.68 -15.31
N ALA A 72 6.72 -2.14 -14.55
CA ALA A 72 7.53 -1.01 -14.98
C ALA A 72 8.34 -1.31 -16.25
N ASP A 73 8.93 -2.51 -16.35
CA ASP A 73 9.68 -2.93 -17.54
C ASP A 73 8.80 -3.00 -18.80
N HIS A 74 7.50 -3.32 -18.65
CA HIS A 74 6.52 -3.38 -19.74
C HIS A 74 5.79 -2.06 -20.01
N GLY A 75 5.99 -1.04 -19.18
CA GLY A 75 5.52 0.33 -19.44
C GLY A 75 6.22 0.95 -20.64
N LYS A 76 5.50 1.69 -21.48
CA LYS A 76 6.05 2.32 -22.70
C LYS A 76 6.90 3.54 -22.39
N ASN A 77 6.62 4.24 -21.29
CA ASN A 77 7.31 5.46 -20.88
C ASN A 77 8.31 5.17 -19.76
N ASP A 78 9.29 6.06 -19.60
CA ASP A 78 10.30 5.95 -18.56
C ASP A 78 9.74 6.31 -17.16
N TRP A 79 8.78 7.23 -17.14
CA TRP A 79 8.12 7.67 -15.91
C TRP A 79 6.93 6.77 -15.57
N ILE A 80 7.00 6.14 -14.42
CA ILE A 80 6.02 5.17 -13.95
C ILE A 80 5.16 5.78 -12.85
N LEU A 81 3.85 5.85 -13.10
CA LEU A 81 2.84 6.02 -12.06
C LEU A 81 2.48 4.63 -11.53
N CYS A 82 2.61 4.40 -10.23
CA CYS A 82 2.37 3.09 -9.61
C CYS A 82 1.34 3.17 -8.46
N PRO A 83 0.06 3.48 -8.76
CA PRO A 83 -0.98 3.37 -7.75
C PRO A 83 -1.23 1.90 -7.41
N ASP A 84 -1.72 1.65 -6.19
CA ASP A 84 -2.29 0.36 -5.83
C ASP A 84 -3.72 0.26 -6.43
N ALA A 85 -4.24 -0.95 -6.66
CA ALA A 85 -5.54 -1.16 -7.33
C ALA A 85 -6.75 -0.58 -6.57
N ASP A 86 -6.57 -0.28 -5.29
CA ASP A 86 -7.55 0.34 -4.39
C ASP A 86 -7.28 1.84 -4.13
N GLU A 87 -6.46 2.48 -4.99
CA GLU A 87 -6.12 3.90 -4.90
C GLU A 87 -6.75 4.71 -6.05
N VAL A 88 -7.35 5.84 -5.72
CA VAL A 88 -7.96 6.77 -6.67
C VAL A 88 -7.39 8.18 -6.46
N PHE A 89 -6.77 8.73 -7.49
CA PHE A 89 -6.22 10.09 -7.45
C PHE A 89 -7.34 11.12 -7.58
N ASP A 90 -7.33 12.14 -6.72
CA ASP A 90 -8.29 13.23 -6.83
C ASP A 90 -7.93 14.19 -7.99
N ASP A 91 -8.88 15.06 -8.35
CA ASP A 91 -8.70 15.96 -9.49
C ASP A 91 -7.58 16.99 -9.26
N VAL A 92 -7.30 17.37 -8.00
CA VAL A 92 -6.20 18.29 -7.65
C VAL A 92 -4.86 17.62 -7.97
N LEU A 93 -4.69 16.36 -7.57
CA LEU A 93 -3.46 15.59 -7.85
C LEU A 93 -3.31 15.32 -9.35
N ILE A 94 -4.41 14.96 -10.03
CA ILE A 94 -4.42 14.75 -11.48
C ILE A 94 -3.99 16.01 -12.21
N GLN A 95 -4.55 17.17 -11.86
CA GLN A 95 -4.16 18.44 -12.46
C GLN A 95 -2.67 18.73 -12.21
N LYS A 96 -2.20 18.52 -10.98
CA LYS A 96 -0.79 18.72 -10.63
C LYS A 96 0.15 17.83 -11.44
N LEU A 97 -0.21 16.56 -11.66
CA LEU A 97 0.55 15.62 -12.49
C LEU A 97 0.62 16.02 -13.96
N LYS A 98 -0.44 16.66 -14.49
CA LYS A 98 -0.41 17.22 -15.87
C LYS A 98 0.55 18.40 -16.00
N GLU A 99 0.67 19.21 -14.96
CA GLU A 99 1.46 20.44 -14.96
C GLU A 99 2.96 20.19 -14.76
N ILE A 100 3.33 19.20 -13.94
CA ILE A 100 4.74 18.96 -13.63
C ILE A 100 5.52 18.49 -14.86
N ASN A 101 6.79 18.89 -14.90
CA ASN A 101 7.81 18.29 -15.77
C ASN A 101 8.76 17.48 -14.87
N PRO A 102 8.63 16.14 -14.83
CA PRO A 102 9.40 15.31 -13.92
C PRO A 102 10.90 15.40 -14.20
N LYS A 103 11.73 15.35 -13.13
CA LYS A 103 13.19 15.43 -13.22
C LYS A 103 13.82 14.12 -12.78
N ASP A 104 14.82 13.64 -13.50
CA ASP A 104 15.44 12.32 -13.29
C ASP A 104 16.04 12.11 -11.91
N ASP A 105 16.44 13.19 -11.22
CA ASP A 105 16.96 13.16 -9.86
C ASP A 105 15.87 13.24 -8.77
N GLN A 106 14.60 13.10 -9.14
CA GLN A 106 13.46 13.25 -8.22
C GLN A 106 12.56 12.02 -8.22
N VAL A 107 11.97 11.79 -7.03
CA VAL A 107 10.78 10.96 -6.85
C VAL A 107 9.65 11.80 -6.29
N TYR A 108 8.42 11.42 -6.62
CA TYR A 108 7.26 12.21 -6.25
C TYR A 108 6.41 11.43 -5.26
N GLU A 109 6.28 12.02 -4.05
CA GLU A 109 5.44 11.50 -2.98
C GLU A 109 4.04 12.11 -3.06
N MET A 110 3.04 11.28 -2.88
CA MET A 110 1.63 11.65 -2.86
C MET A 110 1.04 11.31 -1.50
N ASN A 111 0.15 12.18 -1.01
CA ASN A 111 -0.45 12.02 0.30
C ASN A 111 -1.67 11.11 0.22
N ARG A 112 -1.59 9.96 0.88
CA ARG A 112 -2.62 8.93 0.86
C ARG A 112 -3.58 9.13 2.03
N LEU A 113 -4.86 9.29 1.72
CA LEU A 113 -5.96 9.37 2.69
C LEU A 113 -6.72 8.04 2.67
N THR A 114 -6.52 7.25 3.72
CA THR A 114 -7.17 5.95 3.83
C THR A 114 -8.62 6.08 4.27
N TYR A 115 -9.49 5.35 3.59
CA TYR A 115 -10.89 5.20 3.95
C TYR A 115 -11.10 3.88 4.69
N PHE A 116 -11.70 3.98 5.86
CA PHE A 116 -12.26 2.83 6.55
C PHE A 116 -13.75 2.72 6.16
N MET A 117 -14.07 1.75 5.32
CA MET A 117 -15.34 1.67 4.63
C MET A 117 -15.61 2.99 3.86
N LYS A 118 -16.60 3.77 4.28
CA LYS A 118 -16.97 5.05 3.63
C LYS A 118 -16.41 6.29 4.35
N THR A 119 -15.68 6.11 5.45
CA THR A 119 -15.21 7.23 6.29
C THR A 119 -13.73 7.48 6.07
N ALA A 120 -13.39 8.69 5.67
CA ALA A 120 -12.00 9.14 5.58
C ALA A 120 -11.38 9.23 6.98
N VAL A 121 -10.21 8.60 7.19
CA VAL A 121 -9.49 8.59 8.46
C VAL A 121 -8.42 9.67 8.42
N LYS A 122 -8.67 10.78 9.11
CA LYS A 122 -7.77 11.95 9.11
C LYS A 122 -6.82 11.99 10.30
N HIS A 123 -7.07 11.15 11.30
CA HIS A 123 -6.30 11.06 12.54
C HIS A 123 -5.89 9.60 12.78
N SER A 124 -5.86 9.15 14.03
CA SER A 124 -5.50 7.75 14.38
C SER A 124 -4.07 7.37 13.96
N GLY A 125 -3.28 8.30 13.44
CA GLY A 125 -1.94 8.08 12.91
C GLY A 125 -1.89 7.50 11.49
N TRP A 126 -3.00 7.57 10.75
CA TRP A 126 -3.10 7.12 9.38
C TRP A 126 -2.91 8.23 8.35
N PHE A 127 -3.01 9.49 8.76
CA PHE A 127 -2.84 10.64 7.89
C PHE A 127 -2.01 11.73 8.62
N PRO A 128 -1.13 12.47 7.92
CA PRO A 128 -0.72 12.29 6.53
C PRO A 128 0.12 11.02 6.31
N ASP A 129 -0.01 10.40 5.13
CA ASP A 129 0.72 9.19 4.73
C ASP A 129 1.32 9.39 3.34
N TRP A 130 2.62 9.71 3.29
CA TRP A 130 3.33 10.05 2.07
C TRP A 130 3.98 8.83 1.44
N ASN A 131 3.53 8.49 0.22
CA ASN A 131 4.00 7.32 -0.54
C ASN A 131 4.53 7.75 -1.90
N ILE A 132 5.62 7.15 -2.35
CA ILE A 132 6.13 7.36 -3.70
C ILE A 132 5.15 6.67 -4.67
N ARG A 133 4.61 7.46 -5.64
CA ARG A 133 3.73 6.95 -6.68
C ARG A 133 4.16 7.35 -8.09
N LEU A 134 5.23 8.17 -8.23
CA LEU A 134 5.81 8.52 -9.53
C LEU A 134 7.33 8.49 -9.43
N TYR A 135 7.97 7.72 -10.33
CA TYR A 135 9.42 7.56 -10.40
C TYR A 135 9.88 7.23 -11.82
N ASN A 136 11.18 7.43 -12.12
CA ASN A 136 11.79 7.04 -13.40
C ASN A 136 12.38 5.63 -13.30
N LYS A 137 11.88 4.68 -14.13
CA LYS A 137 12.32 3.27 -14.13
C LYS A 137 13.77 3.06 -14.59
N LYS A 138 14.37 4.02 -15.31
CA LYS A 138 15.78 3.92 -15.75
C LYS A 138 16.77 4.08 -14.59
N SER A 139 16.39 4.81 -13.57
CA SER A 139 17.25 5.14 -12.43
C SER A 139 16.82 4.51 -11.12
N MET A 140 15.62 3.90 -11.09
CA MET A 140 15.02 3.41 -9.85
C MET A 140 14.33 2.07 -10.05
N ARG A 141 14.47 1.22 -9.03
CA ARG A 141 13.78 -0.09 -8.97
C ARG A 141 13.33 -0.37 -7.54
N TRP A 142 12.25 -1.11 -7.43
CA TRP A 142 11.82 -1.67 -6.15
C TRP A 142 12.81 -2.76 -5.73
N ASN A 143 13.23 -2.74 -4.47
CA ASN A 143 14.13 -3.76 -3.93
C ASN A 143 13.45 -5.14 -3.83
N ASP A 144 14.26 -6.19 -3.70
CA ASP A 144 13.75 -7.58 -3.63
C ASP A 144 13.23 -7.99 -2.24
N ASN A 145 12.99 -7.02 -1.34
CA ASN A 145 12.46 -7.32 -0.01
C ASN A 145 11.00 -7.75 -0.10
N LEU A 146 10.69 -8.90 0.48
CA LEU A 146 9.31 -9.41 0.56
C LEU A 146 8.42 -8.59 1.52
N VAL A 147 9.04 -7.86 2.44
CA VAL A 147 8.38 -7.01 3.44
C VAL A 147 9.20 -5.72 3.54
N HIS A 148 8.53 -4.56 3.62
CA HIS A 148 9.15 -3.22 3.60
C HIS A 148 9.83 -2.89 2.25
N GLU A 149 9.02 -2.94 1.19
CA GLU A 149 9.43 -2.48 -0.13
C GLU A 149 9.94 -1.05 -0.08
N SER A 150 11.09 -0.83 -0.68
CA SER A 150 11.63 0.50 -0.89
C SER A 150 12.11 0.68 -2.32
N LEU A 151 11.99 1.89 -2.82
CA LEU A 151 12.53 2.26 -4.10
C LEU A 151 14.01 2.56 -3.94
N GLU A 152 14.87 1.83 -4.65
CA GLU A 152 16.31 2.00 -4.65
C GLU A 152 16.75 2.75 -5.92
N SER A 153 17.80 3.55 -5.78
CA SER A 153 18.38 4.34 -6.86
C SER A 153 19.88 4.22 -6.87
N THR A 154 20.46 4.38 -8.06
CA THR A 154 21.92 4.41 -8.28
C THR A 154 22.57 5.70 -7.79
N TYR A 155 21.78 6.73 -7.47
CA TYR A 155 22.24 8.03 -6.97
C TYR A 155 21.25 8.64 -5.96
N PRO A 156 21.68 9.61 -5.15
CA PRO A 156 20.80 10.26 -4.18
C PRO A 156 19.62 10.94 -4.86
N LEU A 157 18.41 10.64 -4.38
CA LEU A 157 17.15 11.17 -4.93
C LEU A 157 16.59 12.27 -4.04
N ARG A 158 16.07 13.31 -4.66
CA ARG A 158 15.25 14.31 -3.99
C ARG A 158 13.79 13.87 -3.99
N ARG A 159 13.15 13.95 -2.83
CA ARG A 159 11.73 13.68 -2.67
C ARG A 159 10.94 14.96 -2.83
N GLN A 160 10.02 14.97 -3.77
CA GLN A 160 9.09 16.09 -3.98
C GLN A 160 7.68 15.65 -3.63
N ARG A 161 7.03 16.37 -2.74
CA ARG A 161 5.64 16.14 -2.37
C ARG A 161 4.72 16.92 -3.30
N LEU A 162 3.70 16.22 -3.83
CA LEU A 162 2.69 16.83 -4.66
C LEU A 162 1.44 17.17 -3.84
N SER A 163 0.79 18.26 -4.20
CA SER A 163 -0.53 18.62 -3.66
C SER A 163 -1.61 17.73 -4.24
N GLY A 164 -2.71 17.53 -3.49
CA GLY A 164 -3.78 16.61 -3.80
C GLY A 164 -3.72 15.34 -2.97
N ILE A 165 -4.68 14.46 -3.17
CA ILE A 165 -4.93 13.28 -2.32
C ILE A 165 -5.04 12.03 -3.18
N VAL A 166 -4.42 10.96 -2.71
CA VAL A 166 -4.68 9.59 -3.13
C VAL A 166 -5.71 9.01 -2.17
N ARG A 167 -6.94 8.79 -2.63
CA ARG A 167 -7.98 8.11 -1.85
C ARG A 167 -7.71 6.62 -1.87
N HIS A 168 -7.57 5.99 -0.69
CA HIS A 168 -7.20 4.59 -0.56
C HIS A 168 -8.32 3.82 0.15
N TYR A 169 -8.97 2.93 -0.57
CA TYR A 169 -10.14 2.15 -0.11
C TYR A 169 -9.72 0.79 0.47
N SER A 170 -8.81 0.81 1.45
CA SER A 170 -8.14 -0.37 1.99
C SER A 170 -9.04 -1.37 2.70
N PHE A 171 -10.18 -0.93 3.23
CA PHE A 171 -11.05 -1.77 4.06
C PHE A 171 -12.49 -1.71 3.57
N ARG A 172 -12.97 -2.81 2.99
CA ARG A 172 -14.35 -2.97 2.52
C ARG A 172 -15.34 -3.00 3.70
N ASP A 173 -14.98 -3.77 4.73
CA ASP A 173 -15.78 -3.98 5.94
C ASP A 173 -14.88 -4.36 7.13
N GLU A 174 -15.50 -4.54 8.32
CA GLU A 174 -14.79 -4.92 9.54
C GLU A 174 -14.18 -6.34 9.48
N ASN A 175 -14.77 -7.26 8.74
CA ASN A 175 -14.25 -8.62 8.62
C ASN A 175 -12.99 -8.63 7.77
N HIS A 176 -12.98 -7.94 6.65
CA HIS A 176 -11.78 -7.74 5.82
C HIS A 176 -10.64 -7.08 6.63
N MET A 177 -10.96 -6.11 7.50
CA MET A 177 -9.96 -5.55 8.41
C MET A 177 -9.42 -6.60 9.40
N LYS A 178 -10.28 -7.43 9.99
CA LYS A 178 -9.88 -8.47 10.94
C LYS A 178 -8.97 -9.52 10.29
N GLU A 179 -9.27 -9.90 9.05
CA GLU A 179 -8.45 -10.83 8.25
C GLU A 179 -7.06 -10.24 7.95
N LYS A 180 -7.01 -9.01 7.43
CA LYS A 180 -5.74 -8.30 7.20
C LYS A 180 -4.92 -8.19 8.50
N TYR A 181 -5.55 -7.84 9.61
CA TYR A 181 -4.87 -7.74 10.90
C TYR A 181 -4.37 -9.09 11.41
N ASP A 182 -5.06 -10.17 11.10
CA ASP A 182 -4.60 -11.53 11.45
C ASP A 182 -3.32 -11.90 10.68
N ILE A 183 -3.30 -11.59 9.37
CA ILE A 183 -2.12 -11.78 8.53
C ILE A 183 -0.94 -10.93 9.05
N TYR A 184 -1.17 -9.65 9.34
CA TYR A 184 -0.11 -8.76 9.87
C TYR A 184 0.39 -9.21 11.24
N ALA A 185 -0.48 -9.73 12.11
CA ALA A 185 -0.08 -10.27 13.40
C ALA A 185 0.86 -11.48 13.26
N LYS A 186 0.54 -12.39 12.33
CA LYS A 186 1.38 -13.57 12.02
C LYS A 186 2.73 -13.16 11.44
N LEU A 187 2.73 -12.24 10.47
CA LEU A 187 3.96 -11.72 9.86
C LEU A 187 4.86 -11.06 10.91
N ARG A 188 4.28 -10.23 11.78
CA ARG A 188 5.04 -9.54 12.84
C ARG A 188 5.60 -10.50 13.88
N ALA A 189 4.82 -11.51 14.28
CA ALA A 189 5.30 -12.56 15.18
C ALA A 189 6.50 -13.31 14.56
N ASN A 190 6.42 -13.65 13.28
CA ASN A 190 7.48 -14.31 12.54
C ASN A 190 8.75 -13.45 12.45
N GLU A 191 8.63 -12.14 12.20
CA GLU A 191 9.77 -11.21 12.24
C GLU A 191 10.48 -11.21 13.60
N TRP A 192 9.71 -11.20 14.71
CA TRP A 192 10.32 -11.26 16.05
C TRP A 192 11.08 -12.55 16.28
N ILE A 193 10.56 -13.67 15.78
CA ILE A 193 11.21 -14.98 15.90
C ILE A 193 12.51 -15.00 15.08
N LYS A 194 12.43 -14.62 13.80
CA LYS A 194 13.62 -14.54 12.92
C LYS A 194 14.71 -13.62 13.48
N ALA A 195 14.31 -12.51 14.10
CA ALA A 195 15.23 -11.55 14.71
C ALA A 195 15.66 -11.95 16.15
N ASN A 196 15.27 -13.14 16.64
CA ASN A 196 15.48 -13.61 18.03
C ASN A 196 15.03 -12.58 19.09
N LYS A 197 14.01 -11.78 18.78
CA LYS A 197 13.47 -10.75 19.69
C LYS A 197 12.42 -11.35 20.60
N ARG A 198 12.60 -11.18 21.91
CA ARG A 198 11.62 -11.57 22.93
C ARG A 198 10.92 -10.32 23.46
N PRO A 199 9.60 -10.16 23.29
CA PRO A 199 8.90 -9.06 23.93
C PRO A 199 9.00 -9.19 25.46
N SER A 200 9.36 -8.11 26.15
CA SER A 200 9.42 -8.12 27.62
C SER A 200 8.02 -8.38 28.22
N ILE A 201 7.99 -8.92 29.45
CA ILE A 201 6.74 -9.19 30.17
C ILE A 201 5.87 -7.92 30.22
N PHE A 202 6.48 -6.77 30.50
CA PHE A 202 5.79 -5.49 30.50
C PHE A 202 5.14 -5.17 29.14
N LYS A 203 5.86 -5.34 28.03
CA LYS A 203 5.30 -5.16 26.67
C LYS A 203 4.18 -6.13 26.35
N MET A 204 4.22 -7.33 26.90
CA MET A 204 3.15 -8.31 26.71
C MET A 204 1.85 -7.92 27.41
N TRP A 205 1.94 -7.39 28.62
CA TRP A 205 0.76 -7.01 29.40
C TRP A 205 0.22 -5.62 29.04
N PHE A 206 1.09 -4.63 28.95
CA PHE A 206 0.69 -3.23 28.75
C PHE A 206 0.73 -2.79 27.29
N GLY A 207 1.43 -3.49 26.41
CA GLY A 207 1.56 -3.15 25.00
C GLY A 207 0.23 -2.95 24.27
N PRO A 208 -0.77 -3.84 24.42
CA PRO A 208 -2.08 -3.64 23.81
C PRO A 208 -2.79 -2.37 24.29
N TYR A 209 -2.79 -2.10 25.58
CA TYR A 209 -3.39 -0.89 26.16
C TYR A 209 -2.69 0.37 25.70
N PHE A 210 -1.35 0.35 25.70
CA PHE A 210 -0.56 1.46 25.17
C PHE A 210 -0.88 1.73 23.71
N ARG A 211 -1.06 0.68 22.89
CA ARG A 211 -1.39 0.83 21.48
C ARG A 211 -2.76 1.47 21.28
N PHE A 212 -3.75 1.08 22.08
CA PHE A 212 -5.07 1.73 22.10
C PHE A 212 -4.97 3.22 22.46
N VAL A 213 -4.33 3.53 23.61
CA VAL A 213 -4.16 4.92 24.07
C VAL A 213 -3.39 5.75 23.04
N ARG A 214 -2.33 5.19 22.48
CA ARG A 214 -1.56 5.86 21.42
C ARG A 214 -2.43 6.23 20.22
N THR A 215 -3.20 5.28 19.70
CA THR A 215 -4.03 5.52 18.51
C THR A 215 -5.21 6.43 18.82
N PHE A 216 -5.93 6.18 19.92
CA PHE A 216 -7.15 6.92 20.23
C PHE A 216 -6.90 8.30 20.81
N ILE A 217 -5.92 8.44 21.72
CA ILE A 217 -5.63 9.69 22.43
C ILE A 217 -4.46 10.43 21.76
N LEU A 218 -3.25 9.83 21.75
CA LEU A 218 -2.04 10.54 21.31
C LEU A 218 -2.04 10.85 19.81
N LYS A 219 -2.70 10.01 18.99
CA LYS A 219 -2.89 10.21 17.55
C LYS A 219 -4.26 10.81 17.22
N LEU A 220 -4.92 11.38 18.23
CA LEU A 220 -6.20 12.09 18.09
C LEU A 220 -7.30 11.26 17.42
N GLY A 221 -7.27 9.94 17.55
CA GLY A 221 -8.26 9.04 16.94
C GLY A 221 -9.69 9.33 17.40
N PHE A 222 -9.89 9.92 18.58
CA PHE A 222 -11.21 10.34 19.04
C PHE A 222 -11.86 11.40 18.11
N LEU A 223 -11.07 12.16 17.33
CA LEU A 223 -11.57 13.11 16.33
C LEU A 223 -12.13 12.41 15.09
N ASP A 224 -11.74 11.17 14.82
CA ASP A 224 -12.37 10.34 13.78
C ASP A 224 -13.64 9.63 14.30
N GLY A 225 -14.11 9.96 15.51
CA GLY A 225 -15.35 9.47 16.11
C GLY A 225 -15.38 7.94 16.28
N LYS A 226 -16.51 7.32 15.90
CA LYS A 226 -16.70 5.85 16.01
C LYS A 226 -15.65 5.08 15.20
N THR A 227 -15.24 5.60 14.06
CA THR A 227 -14.20 4.99 13.21
C THR A 227 -12.86 4.96 13.93
N GLY A 228 -12.44 6.07 14.54
CA GLY A 228 -11.19 6.13 15.32
C GLY A 228 -11.20 5.19 16.54
N TYR A 229 -12.34 5.08 17.23
CA TYR A 229 -12.49 4.08 18.30
C TYR A 229 -12.34 2.65 17.76
N THR A 230 -12.99 2.34 16.64
CA THR A 230 -12.90 1.02 16.00
C THR A 230 -11.46 0.69 15.61
N ILE A 231 -10.73 1.64 15.02
CA ILE A 231 -9.32 1.48 14.68
C ILE A 231 -8.48 1.23 15.93
N ALA A 232 -8.63 2.03 16.99
CA ALA A 232 -7.87 1.87 18.22
C ALA A 232 -8.16 0.52 18.92
N LYS A 233 -9.44 0.08 18.92
CA LYS A 233 -9.83 -1.25 19.41
C LYS A 233 -9.17 -2.37 18.61
N ASN A 234 -9.17 -2.27 17.30
CA ASN A 234 -8.53 -3.28 16.45
C ASN A 234 -7.01 -3.26 16.58
N ASP A 235 -6.37 -2.10 16.80
CA ASP A 235 -4.95 -1.99 17.12
C ASP A 235 -4.61 -2.71 18.45
N PHE A 236 -5.46 -2.60 19.45
CA PHE A 236 -5.33 -3.37 20.69
C PHE A 236 -5.39 -4.88 20.41
N ILE A 237 -6.38 -5.32 19.64
CA ILE A 237 -6.57 -6.73 19.27
C ILE A 237 -5.38 -7.24 18.46
N LEU A 238 -4.91 -6.47 17.47
CA LEU A 238 -3.74 -6.78 16.67
C LEU A 238 -2.52 -7.06 17.56
N LYS A 239 -2.26 -6.16 18.53
CA LYS A 239 -1.13 -6.33 19.44
C LYS A 239 -1.24 -7.58 20.31
N ARG A 240 -2.44 -7.94 20.74
CA ARG A 240 -2.68 -9.22 21.45
C ARG A 240 -2.43 -10.42 20.55
N LYS A 241 -2.88 -10.38 19.28
CA LYS A 241 -2.64 -11.45 18.30
C LYS A 241 -1.16 -11.62 17.96
N GLU A 242 -0.40 -10.52 17.80
CA GLU A 242 1.06 -10.58 17.60
C GLU A 242 1.74 -11.37 18.74
N ILE A 243 1.36 -11.08 20.00
CA ILE A 243 1.90 -11.75 21.18
C ILE A 243 1.45 -13.22 21.24
N TYR A 244 0.18 -13.48 20.93
CA TYR A 244 -0.37 -14.83 20.88
C TYR A 244 0.37 -15.69 19.90
N TYR A 245 0.51 -15.26 18.63
CA TYR A 245 1.23 -16.01 17.59
C TYR A 245 2.69 -16.20 17.94
N TRP A 246 3.37 -15.18 18.47
CA TRP A 246 4.75 -15.32 18.94
C TRP A 246 4.91 -16.40 20.02
N ARG A 247 3.92 -16.57 20.92
CA ARG A 247 3.93 -17.63 21.95
C ARG A 247 3.70 -19.02 21.40
N GLN A 248 2.91 -19.15 20.33
CA GLN A 248 2.55 -20.42 19.72
C GLN A 248 3.68 -21.02 18.88
N PHE A 249 4.60 -20.22 18.38
CA PHE A 249 5.73 -20.75 17.63
C PHE A 249 6.66 -21.57 18.55
N PRO A 250 6.98 -22.84 18.17
CA PRO A 250 7.82 -23.69 18.98
C PRO A 250 9.21 -23.08 19.18
N LYS A 251 9.64 -22.99 20.41
CA LYS A 251 10.97 -22.50 20.81
C LYS A 251 12.13 -23.36 20.29
N SER A 252 11.84 -24.43 19.57
CA SER A 252 12.79 -25.42 19.07
C SER A 252 13.47 -25.07 17.77
N ALA A 253 13.09 -23.96 17.09
CA ALA A 253 13.73 -23.57 15.82
C ALA A 253 14.99 -22.69 15.98
N SER A 254 15.46 -22.45 17.21
CA SER A 254 16.64 -21.62 17.49
C SER A 254 17.97 -22.40 17.58
N ASN A 255 17.99 -23.72 17.30
CA ASN A 255 19.17 -24.56 17.32
C ASN A 255 19.36 -25.31 16.00
N VAL A 256 19.41 -24.60 14.87
CA VAL A 256 20.08 -25.08 13.67
C VAL A 256 21.01 -23.98 13.22
N GLN A 257 22.31 -24.25 13.46
CA GLN A 257 23.43 -23.46 13.01
C GLN A 257 23.46 -23.32 11.49
#